data_9c5fdd1eb5e991b0d607473625c2e48b
#
_entry.id   9c5fdd1eb5e991b0d607473625c2e48b
#
_cell.length_a   1.000
_cell.length_b   1.000
_cell.length_c   1.000
_cell.angle_alpha   90.00
_cell.angle_beta   90.00
_cell.angle_gamma   90.00
#
_symmetry.space_group_name_H-M   'P 1'
#
loop_
_entity.id
_entity.type
_entity.pdbx_description
1 polymer ?
#
loop_
_entity_poly.entity_id
_entity_poly.type
_entity_poly.pdbx_seq_one_letter_code
_entity_poly.pdbx_strand_id
1 'polypeptide(L)'
;IRKGDVIVAIDGVKIDNASAVQEQIAKHRPNDKVKTTVKRDGAVKLFDVTLRNKAGKTELITREAVDVTAALGGKFRDAGTKLCQELEIKGGVQVVGIKSNGILARARVKEGFVITHINDRPVYSLSDMERMSDKITSIDGIYPNGRAASYVLVE
;
A
#
# COMPACT_ATOMS: atom_id res chain seq x y z
N ILE A 1 -9.03 -24.19 -7.49
CA ILE A 1 -9.63 -25.00 -6.40
C ILE A 1 -11.14 -24.79 -6.46
N ARG A 2 -11.89 -25.88 -6.42
CA ARG A 2 -13.37 -25.88 -6.51
C ARG A 2 -13.96 -26.38 -5.19
N LYS A 3 -15.24 -26.14 -5.00
CA LYS A 3 -15.99 -26.72 -3.88
C LYS A 3 -15.97 -28.23 -3.97
N GLY A 4 -15.62 -28.90 -2.89
CA GLY A 4 -15.46 -30.35 -2.83
C GLY A 4 -14.01 -30.85 -2.96
N ASP A 5 -13.08 -29.97 -3.28
CA ASP A 5 -11.64 -30.30 -3.24
C ASP A 5 -11.16 -30.40 -1.79
N VAL A 6 -10.32 -31.39 -1.50
CA VAL A 6 -9.67 -31.56 -0.21
C VAL A 6 -8.20 -31.16 -0.34
N ILE A 7 -7.78 -30.13 0.35
CA ILE A 7 -6.38 -29.71 0.37
C ILE A 7 -5.60 -30.72 1.22
N VAL A 8 -4.61 -31.37 0.63
CA VAL A 8 -3.80 -32.40 1.29
C VAL A 8 -2.37 -31.94 1.56
N ALA A 9 -1.88 -30.94 0.83
CA ALA A 9 -0.55 -30.35 1.06
C ALA A 9 -0.48 -28.93 0.50
N ILE A 10 0.38 -28.10 1.09
CA ILE A 10 0.74 -26.76 0.60
C ILE A 10 2.26 -26.66 0.62
N ASP A 11 2.87 -26.30 -0.53
CA ASP A 11 4.33 -26.22 -0.71
C ASP A 11 5.10 -27.47 -0.21
N GLY A 12 4.51 -28.65 -0.40
CA GLY A 12 5.09 -29.90 0.04
C GLY A 12 4.87 -30.25 1.52
N VAL A 13 4.22 -29.37 2.28
CA VAL A 13 3.87 -29.60 3.69
C VAL A 13 2.49 -30.23 3.78
N LYS A 14 2.41 -31.42 4.40
CA LYS A 14 1.16 -32.15 4.58
C LYS A 14 0.17 -31.35 5.44
N ILE A 15 -1.07 -31.28 5.00
CA ILE A 15 -2.17 -30.58 5.67
C ILE A 15 -3.19 -31.62 6.14
N ASP A 16 -3.43 -31.64 7.45
CA ASP A 16 -4.37 -32.59 8.08
C ASP A 16 -5.66 -31.90 8.55
N ASN A 17 -5.66 -30.58 8.72
CA ASN A 17 -6.82 -29.82 9.19
C ASN A 17 -6.84 -28.37 8.68
N ALA A 18 -7.94 -27.67 8.90
CA ALA A 18 -8.11 -26.29 8.47
C ALA A 18 -7.14 -25.31 9.15
N SER A 19 -6.76 -25.56 10.38
CA SER A 19 -5.77 -24.74 11.09
C SER A 19 -4.39 -24.82 10.47
N ALA A 20 -3.98 -26.00 9.98
CA ALA A 20 -2.74 -26.19 9.26
C ALA A 20 -2.73 -25.42 7.91
N VAL A 21 -3.86 -25.35 7.22
CA VAL A 21 -4.00 -24.50 6.01
C VAL A 21 -3.75 -23.04 6.34
N GLN A 22 -4.40 -22.53 7.38
CA GLN A 22 -4.25 -21.13 7.81
C GLN A 22 -2.81 -20.83 8.25
N GLU A 23 -2.17 -21.72 8.98
CA GLU A 23 -0.78 -21.58 9.39
C GLU A 23 0.19 -21.50 8.20
N GLN A 24 0.03 -22.36 7.20
CA GLN A 24 0.86 -22.32 6.00
C GLN A 24 0.62 -21.06 5.18
N ILE A 25 -0.62 -20.64 5.02
CA ILE A 25 -0.96 -19.40 4.32
C ILE A 25 -0.39 -18.17 5.05
N ALA A 26 -0.42 -18.15 6.37
CA ALA A 26 0.11 -17.04 7.18
C ALA A 26 1.61 -16.83 7.04
N LYS A 27 2.37 -17.83 6.60
CA LYS A 27 3.81 -17.72 6.31
C LYS A 27 4.11 -17.00 4.99
N HIS A 28 3.12 -16.83 4.14
CA HIS A 28 3.24 -16.19 2.84
C HIS A 28 2.60 -14.79 2.85
N ARG A 29 3.03 -13.98 1.89
CA ARG A 29 2.49 -12.63 1.70
C ARG A 29 1.38 -12.63 0.65
N PRO A 30 0.50 -11.62 0.64
CA PRO A 30 -0.40 -11.40 -0.49
C PRO A 30 0.40 -11.32 -1.80
N ASN A 31 -0.14 -11.91 -2.85
CA ASN A 31 0.48 -12.04 -4.16
C ASN A 31 1.55 -13.16 -4.29
N ASP A 32 1.89 -13.86 -3.22
CA ASP A 32 2.76 -15.03 -3.31
C ASP A 32 2.01 -16.17 -4.01
N LYS A 33 2.75 -16.95 -4.80
CA LYS A 33 2.26 -18.18 -5.40
C LYS A 33 2.64 -19.37 -4.52
N VAL A 34 1.67 -20.17 -4.16
CA VAL A 34 1.87 -21.40 -3.38
C VAL A 34 1.40 -22.61 -4.19
N LYS A 35 2.17 -23.68 -4.13
CA LYS A 35 1.79 -24.96 -4.72
C LYS A 35 0.84 -25.69 -3.78
N THR A 36 -0.41 -25.83 -4.21
CA THR A 36 -1.44 -26.49 -3.42
C THR A 36 -1.77 -27.83 -4.04
N THR A 37 -1.60 -28.90 -3.28
CA THR A 37 -2.01 -30.26 -3.67
C THR A 37 -3.40 -30.53 -3.12
N VAL A 38 -4.32 -30.87 -4.00
CA VAL A 38 -5.71 -31.19 -3.65
C VAL A 38 -6.08 -32.59 -4.10
N LYS A 39 -6.99 -33.22 -3.38
CA LYS A 39 -7.60 -34.48 -3.77
C LYS A 39 -9.02 -34.21 -4.24
N ARG A 40 -9.32 -34.59 -5.47
CA ARG A 40 -10.63 -34.48 -6.11
C ARG A 40 -11.02 -35.84 -6.70
N ASP A 41 -12.17 -36.35 -6.29
CA ASP A 41 -12.71 -37.63 -6.78
C ASP A 41 -11.69 -38.78 -6.69
N GLY A 42 -10.88 -38.82 -5.63
CA GLY A 42 -9.84 -39.80 -5.44
C GLY A 42 -8.54 -39.53 -6.19
N ALA A 43 -8.50 -38.52 -7.05
CA ALA A 43 -7.30 -38.14 -7.81
C ALA A 43 -6.58 -36.94 -7.16
N VAL A 44 -5.26 -37.02 -7.08
CA VAL A 44 -4.42 -35.91 -6.59
C VAL A 44 -4.10 -34.97 -7.73
N LYS A 45 -4.35 -33.68 -7.53
CA LYS A 45 -4.04 -32.61 -8.49
C LYS A 45 -3.24 -31.50 -7.83
N LEU A 46 -2.29 -30.96 -8.58
CA LEU A 46 -1.45 -29.83 -8.14
C LEU A 46 -1.92 -28.54 -8.81
N PHE A 47 -2.08 -27.50 -8.01
CA PHE A 47 -2.45 -26.17 -8.49
C PHE A 47 -1.51 -25.12 -7.94
N ASP A 48 -1.13 -24.16 -8.79
CA ASP A 48 -0.47 -22.94 -8.33
C ASP A 48 -1.56 -21.92 -7.96
N VAL A 49 -1.60 -21.55 -6.69
CA VAL A 49 -2.60 -20.62 -6.15
C VAL A 49 -1.91 -19.31 -5.78
N THR A 50 -2.40 -18.21 -6.33
CA THR A 50 -1.96 -16.87 -5.90
C THR A 50 -2.77 -16.44 -4.69
N LEU A 51 -2.09 -16.14 -3.59
CA LEU A 51 -2.73 -15.69 -2.37
C LEU A 51 -3.28 -14.27 -2.53
N ARG A 52 -4.48 -14.06 -2.03
CA ARG A 52 -5.16 -12.77 -2.02
C ARG A 52 -5.61 -12.44 -0.60
N ASN A 53 -5.71 -11.14 -0.28
CA ASN A 53 -6.29 -10.75 0.99
C ASN A 53 -7.81 -11.04 1.04
N LYS A 54 -8.44 -10.87 2.18
CA LYS A 54 -9.89 -11.13 2.38
C LYS A 54 -10.80 -10.34 1.42
N ALA A 55 -10.35 -9.20 0.94
CA ALA A 55 -11.08 -8.38 -0.03
C ALA A 55 -10.86 -8.82 -1.50
N GLY A 56 -10.13 -9.92 -1.73
CA GLY A 56 -9.78 -10.41 -3.07
C GLY A 56 -8.71 -9.59 -3.78
N LYS A 57 -8.07 -8.67 -3.09
CA LYS A 57 -6.95 -7.87 -3.58
C LYS A 57 -5.62 -8.55 -3.24
N THR A 58 -4.61 -8.31 -4.07
CA THR A 58 -3.24 -8.81 -3.84
C THR A 58 -2.37 -7.84 -3.07
N GLU A 59 -2.91 -6.68 -2.70
CA GLU A 59 -2.22 -5.63 -1.95
C GLU A 59 -2.28 -5.87 -0.44
N LEU A 60 -1.21 -5.49 0.25
CA LEU A 60 -1.22 -5.39 1.71
C LEU A 60 -2.08 -4.21 2.13
N ILE A 61 -3.20 -4.48 2.81
CA ILE A 61 -3.96 -3.44 3.48
C ILE A 61 -3.40 -3.28 4.89
N THR A 62 -2.63 -2.22 5.11
CA THR A 62 -2.27 -1.78 6.46
C THR A 62 -3.30 -0.75 6.91
N ARG A 63 -3.85 -0.90 8.11
CA ARG A 63 -4.80 0.08 8.67
C ARG A 63 -4.20 1.48 8.72
N GLU A 64 -2.92 1.57 8.95
CA GLU A 64 -2.15 2.80 9.04
C GLU A 64 -2.11 3.58 7.73
N ALA A 65 -2.04 2.89 6.58
CA ALA A 65 -2.04 3.49 5.25
C ALA A 65 -3.32 4.26 4.93
N VAL A 66 -4.47 3.73 5.31
CA VAL A 66 -5.77 4.36 5.07
C VAL A 66 -5.93 5.62 5.93
N ASP A 67 -5.44 5.58 7.17
CA ASP A 67 -5.59 6.68 8.11
C ASP A 67 -4.75 7.91 7.74
N VAL A 68 -3.54 7.72 7.22
CA VAL A 68 -2.64 8.83 6.84
C VAL A 68 -3.22 9.64 5.66
N THR A 69 -3.65 8.99 4.60
CA THR A 69 -4.22 9.66 3.44
C THR A 69 -5.58 10.28 3.73
N ALA A 70 -6.40 9.63 4.55
CA ALA A 70 -7.68 10.17 5.00
C ALA A 70 -7.50 11.38 5.92
N ALA A 71 -6.52 11.36 6.83
CA ALA A 71 -6.22 12.45 7.74
C ALA A 71 -5.80 13.74 7.01
N LEU A 72 -5.03 13.61 5.92
CA LEU A 72 -4.59 14.75 5.11
C LEU A 72 -5.71 15.38 4.29
N GLY A 73 -6.78 14.64 4.03
CA GLY A 73 -7.93 15.15 3.29
C GLY A 73 -7.64 15.49 1.84
N GLY A 74 -6.96 14.57 1.13
CA GLY A 74 -6.63 14.77 -0.29
C GLY A 74 -6.48 13.46 -1.06
N LYS A 75 -6.27 13.59 -2.35
CA LYS A 75 -5.88 12.49 -3.24
C LYS A 75 -4.41 12.62 -3.59
N PHE A 76 -3.71 11.51 -3.59
CA PHE A 76 -2.28 11.43 -3.78
C PHE A 76 -1.92 10.39 -4.84
N ARG A 77 -0.79 10.61 -5.49
CA ARG A 77 -0.16 9.63 -6.38
C ARG A 77 1.35 9.72 -6.28
N ASP A 78 2.06 8.70 -6.74
CA ASP A 78 3.51 8.80 -6.87
C ASP A 78 3.87 9.90 -7.87
N ALA A 79 4.88 10.70 -7.54
CA ALA A 79 5.43 11.67 -8.48
C ALA A 79 6.04 10.91 -9.67
N GLY A 80 5.64 11.27 -10.87
CA GLY A 80 6.13 10.63 -12.08
C GLY A 80 7.63 10.83 -12.28
N THR A 81 8.29 9.86 -12.92
CA THR A 81 9.74 9.90 -13.19
C THR A 81 10.15 11.20 -13.89
N LYS A 82 9.37 11.65 -14.87
CA LYS A 82 9.63 12.90 -15.59
C LYS A 82 9.60 14.10 -14.66
N LEU A 83 8.59 14.20 -13.77
CA LEU A 83 8.46 15.29 -12.81
C LEU A 83 9.61 15.27 -11.79
N CYS A 84 10.00 14.09 -11.32
CA CYS A 84 11.14 13.93 -10.42
C CYS A 84 12.44 14.41 -11.06
N GLN A 85 12.65 14.12 -12.34
CA GLN A 85 13.82 14.59 -13.10
C GLN A 85 13.81 16.10 -13.28
N GLU A 86 12.67 16.68 -13.62
CA GLU A 86 12.51 18.14 -13.79
C GLU A 86 12.76 18.91 -12.47
N LEU A 87 12.38 18.31 -11.35
CA LEU A 87 12.54 18.91 -10.02
C LEU A 87 13.85 18.49 -9.32
N GLU A 88 14.66 17.65 -9.95
CA GLU A 88 15.91 17.11 -9.40
C GLU A 88 15.71 16.38 -8.06
N ILE A 89 14.61 15.66 -7.91
CA ILE A 89 14.27 14.87 -6.72
C ILE A 89 14.31 13.37 -7.03
N LYS A 90 14.62 12.57 -6.03
CA LYS A 90 14.68 11.10 -6.16
C LYS A 90 13.30 10.45 -6.21
N GLY A 91 12.29 11.10 -5.70
CA GLY A 91 10.91 10.64 -5.64
C GLY A 91 10.08 11.57 -4.78
N GLY A 92 8.82 11.29 -4.67
CA GLY A 92 7.89 12.07 -3.85
C GLY A 92 6.44 11.66 -4.10
N VAL A 93 5.54 12.28 -3.36
CA VAL A 93 4.10 12.05 -3.48
C VAL A 93 3.42 13.33 -3.96
N GLN A 94 2.81 13.27 -5.13
CA GLN A 94 2.11 14.42 -5.70
C GLN A 94 0.66 14.51 -5.19
N VAL A 95 0.28 15.69 -4.76
CA VAL A 95 -1.11 16.00 -4.40
C VAL A 95 -1.90 16.25 -5.69
N VAL A 96 -2.87 15.42 -5.99
CA VAL A 96 -3.70 15.50 -7.21
C VAL A 96 -5.10 16.03 -6.95
N GLY A 97 -5.51 16.12 -5.70
CA GLY A 97 -6.79 16.69 -5.30
C GLY A 97 -6.80 17.04 -3.83
N ILE A 98 -7.49 18.12 -3.47
CA ILE A 98 -7.59 18.60 -2.08
C ILE A 98 -9.07 18.75 -1.73
N LYS A 99 -9.48 18.11 -0.62
CA LYS A 99 -10.83 18.28 -0.07
C LYS A 99 -10.92 19.63 0.65
N SER A 100 -11.98 20.39 0.38
CA SER A 100 -12.17 21.74 0.92
C SER A 100 -12.19 21.86 2.44
N ASN A 101 -12.54 20.76 3.12
CA ASN A 101 -12.55 20.70 4.60
C ASN A 101 -11.37 19.91 5.18
N GLY A 102 -10.39 19.51 4.35
CA GLY A 102 -9.22 18.76 4.77
C GLY A 102 -8.11 19.62 5.39
N ILE A 103 -7.16 18.97 6.03
CA ILE A 103 -5.99 19.62 6.66
C ILE A 103 -5.15 20.36 5.60
N LEU A 104 -4.99 19.76 4.41
CA LEU A 104 -4.25 20.39 3.31
C LEU A 104 -4.87 21.69 2.86
N ALA A 105 -6.22 21.76 2.79
CA ALA A 105 -6.92 22.98 2.46
C ALA A 105 -6.73 24.07 3.53
N ARG A 106 -6.75 23.68 4.81
CA ARG A 106 -6.48 24.60 5.93
C ARG A 106 -5.05 25.14 5.91
N ALA A 107 -4.09 24.31 5.54
CA ALA A 107 -2.70 24.71 5.38
C ALA A 107 -2.44 25.51 4.08
N ARG A 108 -3.46 25.66 3.24
CA ARG A 108 -3.37 26.35 1.94
C ARG A 108 -2.42 25.68 0.95
N VAL A 109 -2.27 24.37 1.04
CA VAL A 109 -1.54 23.58 0.05
C VAL A 109 -2.35 23.58 -1.25
N LYS A 110 -1.68 23.73 -2.37
CA LYS A 110 -2.30 23.72 -3.70
C LYS A 110 -2.08 22.35 -4.38
N GLU A 111 -3.00 22.01 -5.25
CA GLU A 111 -2.86 20.82 -6.10
C GLU A 111 -1.58 20.90 -6.95
N GLY A 112 -0.97 19.76 -7.18
CA GLY A 112 0.32 19.66 -7.86
C GLY A 112 1.54 19.67 -6.94
N PHE A 113 1.38 20.02 -5.66
CA PHE A 113 2.46 19.99 -4.68
C PHE A 113 3.03 18.58 -4.55
N VAL A 114 4.36 18.46 -4.61
CA VAL A 114 5.07 17.19 -4.47
C VAL A 114 5.69 17.14 -3.08
N ILE A 115 5.16 16.24 -2.25
CA ILE A 115 5.65 16.03 -0.88
C ILE A 115 6.92 15.20 -0.95
N THR A 116 8.01 15.71 -0.42
CA THR A 116 9.32 15.05 -0.35
C THR A 116 9.70 14.61 1.07
N HIS A 117 9.17 15.26 2.08
CA HIS A 117 9.35 14.91 3.48
C HIS A 117 8.05 15.06 4.26
N ILE A 118 7.88 14.21 5.25
CA ILE A 118 6.81 14.27 6.25
C ILE A 118 7.43 14.14 7.63
N ASN A 119 7.17 15.10 8.52
CA ASN A 119 7.79 15.14 9.85
C ASN A 119 9.32 14.99 9.80
N ASP A 120 9.99 15.71 8.89
CA ASP A 120 11.43 15.65 8.61
C ASP A 120 11.95 14.29 8.10
N ARG A 121 11.06 13.36 7.74
CA ARG A 121 11.43 12.07 7.17
C ARG A 121 11.22 12.08 5.65
N PRO A 122 12.18 11.58 4.85
CA PRO A 122 12.05 11.55 3.40
C PRO A 122 10.97 10.58 2.96
N VAL A 123 10.19 11.01 1.97
CA VAL A 123 9.11 10.22 1.34
C VAL A 123 9.37 10.19 -0.16
N TYR A 124 9.52 9.00 -0.73
CA TYR A 124 9.82 8.80 -2.15
C TYR A 124 8.65 8.26 -2.95
N SER A 125 7.66 7.67 -2.27
CA SER A 125 6.50 7.07 -2.90
C SER A 125 5.27 7.15 -2.01
N LEU A 126 4.10 6.90 -2.59
CA LEU A 126 2.85 6.79 -1.84
C LEU A 126 2.93 5.68 -0.78
N SER A 127 3.60 4.57 -1.09
CA SER A 127 3.82 3.48 -0.15
C SER A 127 4.62 3.91 1.09
N ASP A 128 5.61 4.77 0.93
CA ASP A 128 6.38 5.33 2.06
C ASP A 128 5.49 6.19 2.95
N MET A 129 4.65 7.03 2.36
CA MET A 129 3.67 7.83 3.09
C MET A 129 2.64 6.97 3.83
N GLU A 130 2.17 5.91 3.21
CA GLU A 130 1.21 4.96 3.79
C GLU A 130 1.80 4.14 4.94
N ARG A 131 3.10 3.94 4.98
CA ARG A 131 3.80 3.24 6.07
C ARG A 131 4.02 4.09 7.31
N MET A 132 3.82 5.40 7.21
CA MET A 132 3.94 6.29 8.36
C MET A 132 2.73 6.16 9.27
N SER A 133 2.94 5.71 10.50
CA SER A 133 1.92 5.60 11.53
C SER A 133 1.87 6.82 12.46
N ASP A 134 2.88 7.67 12.36
CA ASP A 134 2.97 8.85 13.20
C ASP A 134 2.00 9.95 12.75
N LYS A 135 1.52 10.74 13.71
CA LYS A 135 0.71 11.91 13.41
C LYS A 135 1.52 12.90 12.53
N ILE A 136 0.94 13.27 11.41
CA ILE A 136 1.58 14.21 10.49
C ILE A 136 1.41 15.63 11.00
N THR A 137 2.53 16.28 11.34
CA THR A 137 2.57 17.66 11.85
C THR A 137 3.19 18.63 10.87
N SER A 138 4.02 18.14 9.95
CA SER A 138 4.62 18.97 8.90
C SER A 138 4.79 18.21 7.60
N ILE A 139 4.73 18.94 6.50
CA ILE A 139 5.07 18.45 5.18
C ILE A 139 5.98 19.44 4.48
N ASP A 140 7.00 18.92 3.84
CA ASP A 140 7.94 19.69 3.02
C ASP A 140 7.92 19.13 1.61
N GLY A 141 8.10 19.99 0.64
CA GLY A 141 8.09 19.55 -0.73
C GLY A 141 8.34 20.67 -1.71
N ILE A 142 8.03 20.40 -2.96
CA ILE A 142 8.28 21.30 -4.08
C ILE A 142 7.11 21.31 -5.05
N TYR A 143 6.75 22.48 -5.55
CA TYR A 143 5.77 22.61 -6.62
C TYR A 143 6.37 22.28 -7.99
N PRO A 144 5.55 21.91 -8.99
CA PRO A 144 6.03 21.62 -10.34
C PRO A 144 6.78 22.78 -11.01
N ASN A 145 6.59 24.01 -10.54
CA ASN A 145 7.32 25.20 -10.99
C ASN A 145 8.72 25.34 -10.38
N GLY A 146 9.16 24.39 -9.55
CA GLY A 146 10.44 24.41 -8.85
C GLY A 146 10.44 25.16 -7.52
N ARG A 147 9.31 25.68 -7.06
CA ARG A 147 9.20 26.42 -5.80
C ARG A 147 9.06 25.47 -4.61
N ALA A 148 10.05 25.46 -3.74
CA ALA A 148 9.98 24.70 -2.48
C ALA A 148 9.05 25.39 -1.48
N ALA A 149 8.34 24.58 -0.69
CA ALA A 149 7.47 25.06 0.38
C ALA A 149 7.40 24.07 1.54
N SER A 150 7.21 24.59 2.73
CA SER A 150 7.00 23.82 3.95
C SER A 150 5.71 24.26 4.60
N TYR A 151 4.94 23.29 5.07
CA TYR A 151 3.66 23.54 5.72
C TYR A 151 3.59 22.85 7.07
N VAL A 152 3.18 23.58 8.09
CA VAL A 152 2.84 23.02 9.39
C VAL A 152 1.36 22.71 9.40
N LEU A 153 1.03 21.45 9.69
CA LEU A 153 -0.34 20.96 9.71
C LEU A 153 -0.88 21.02 11.14
N VAL A 154 -1.86 21.87 11.35
CA VAL A 154 -2.54 22.03 12.63
C VAL A 154 -3.96 21.50 12.50
N GLU A 155 -4.35 20.63 13.40
CA GLU A 155 -5.73 20.15 13.49
C GLU A 155 -6.72 21.24 13.91
#